data_4a50614b4465fa80c214d4dddc102354
#
_entry.id   4a50614b4465fa80c214d4dddc102354
#
_cell.length_a   1.000
_cell.length_b   1.000
_cell.length_c   1.000
_cell.angle_alpha   90.00
_cell.angle_beta   90.00
_cell.angle_gamma   90.00
#
_symmetry.space_group_name_H-M   'P 1'
#
loop_
_entity.id
_entity.type
_entity.pdbx_description
1 polymer ?
#
loop_
_entity_poly.entity_id
_entity_poly.type
_entity_poly.pdbx_seq_one_letter_code
_entity_poly.pdbx_strand_id
1 'polypeptide(L)'
;MSLSVLMDSSSPTILLHPSIEPRDETGSVLFDPSKLQKQSSLPSEFIWPCGDLVHTQEELNEPLIDLGGFIKGDEEATAHAVDLVKTACSKHGFFQVTNHGVDSNLIQAAYQEIDAVFKLPLNKKLGFQRKPGGFSGYSAAHADRFSAKLPWKETFSFGYQGLNSDPSVVHYFSSALGEDFEHTGWIYQKYCEKMRELSLVIFELLAISLGIDRLHYRKFFEDGNSIMRCNYYPPCNNSGLTLGTGPHSDPTSLTILHQDQVGGLEVFINNKWYAVRPRQDAFVINIGDTFM
;
A
#
# COMPACT_ATOMS: atom_id res chain seq x y z
N MET A 1 8.72 4.80 4.26
CA MET A 1 7.68 3.76 4.49
C MET A 1 6.44 4.09 3.70
N SER A 2 5.64 3.11 3.34
CA SER A 2 4.30 3.36 2.83
C SER A 2 3.29 2.43 3.48
N LEU A 3 2.09 2.95 3.71
CA LEU A 3 0.94 2.21 4.21
C LEU A 3 -0.08 2.14 3.07
N SER A 4 -0.50 0.95 2.69
CA SER A 4 -1.49 0.77 1.63
C SER A 4 -2.61 -0.16 2.06
N VAL A 5 -3.83 0.19 1.69
CA VAL A 5 -5.03 -0.62 1.86
C VAL A 5 -5.56 -0.97 0.49
N LEU A 6 -5.66 -2.25 0.23
CA LEU A 6 -6.14 -2.83 -1.01
C LEU A 6 -7.58 -3.29 -0.79
N MET A 7 -8.52 -2.74 -1.56
CA MET A 7 -9.95 -3.04 -1.44
C MET A 7 -10.38 -3.96 -2.58
N ASP A 8 -11.01 -5.07 -2.22
CA ASP A 8 -11.59 -6.00 -3.19
C ASP A 8 -12.99 -6.44 -2.75
N SER A 9 -13.87 -6.66 -3.71
CA SER A 9 -15.23 -7.16 -3.50
C SER A 9 -15.32 -8.68 -3.42
N SER A 10 -14.26 -9.38 -3.86
CA SER A 10 -14.16 -10.83 -3.82
C SER A 10 -13.16 -11.28 -2.78
N SER A 11 -13.37 -12.44 -2.16
CA SER A 11 -12.29 -13.10 -1.41
C SER A 11 -11.10 -13.26 -2.34
N PRO A 12 -9.91 -12.78 -1.97
CA PRO A 12 -8.78 -12.81 -2.88
C PRO A 12 -8.39 -14.26 -3.17
N THR A 13 -8.84 -14.79 -4.30
CA THR A 13 -8.18 -15.92 -4.91
C THR A 13 -6.89 -15.39 -5.51
N ILE A 14 -5.92 -15.13 -4.67
CA ILE A 14 -4.57 -14.78 -5.10
C ILE A 14 -4.06 -16.02 -5.82
N LEU A 15 -4.04 -15.98 -7.15
CA LEU A 15 -3.33 -16.96 -7.97
C LEU A 15 -1.85 -16.82 -7.62
N LEU A 16 -1.43 -17.64 -6.65
CA LEU A 16 -0.06 -17.73 -6.22
C LEU A 16 0.71 -18.48 -7.29
N HIS A 17 1.56 -17.76 -8.00
CA HIS A 17 2.71 -18.40 -8.61
C HIS A 17 3.60 -18.98 -7.51
N PRO A 18 4.25 -20.14 -7.76
CA PRO A 18 5.14 -20.73 -6.78
C PRO A 18 6.16 -19.68 -6.35
N SER A 19 6.07 -19.26 -5.09
CA SER A 19 7.04 -18.42 -4.45
C SER A 19 8.40 -19.09 -4.63
N ILE A 20 9.38 -18.34 -5.15
CA ILE A 20 10.78 -18.67 -4.93
C ILE A 20 10.94 -18.52 -3.42
N GLU A 21 10.88 -19.65 -2.71
CA GLU A 21 11.08 -19.68 -1.26
C GLU A 21 12.43 -19.04 -0.93
N PRO A 22 12.51 -18.22 0.12
CA PRO A 22 13.81 -17.82 0.62
C PRO A 22 14.56 -19.11 0.94
N ARG A 23 15.67 -19.37 0.29
CA ARG A 23 16.52 -20.51 0.55
C ARG A 23 17.19 -20.23 1.90
N ASP A 24 16.61 -20.71 2.96
CA ASP A 24 17.27 -21.01 4.22
C ASP A 24 18.28 -22.14 3.95
N GLU A 25 19.15 -22.49 4.78
CA GLU A 25 20.13 -23.62 4.75
C GLU A 25 20.60 -24.17 3.37
N THR A 26 19.99 -23.77 2.24
CA THR A 26 20.24 -24.22 0.87
C THR A 26 20.76 -23.13 -0.09
N GLY A 27 21.19 -21.95 0.39
CA GLY A 27 21.90 -20.96 -0.44
C GLY A 27 21.08 -19.77 -0.94
N SER A 28 19.98 -19.39 -0.31
CA SER A 28 19.28 -18.12 -0.56
C SER A 28 19.84 -16.98 0.25
N VAL A 29 19.83 -15.81 -0.36
CA VAL A 29 20.15 -14.55 0.32
C VAL A 29 19.02 -14.25 1.31
N LEU A 30 19.25 -14.52 2.59
CA LEU A 30 18.38 -14.04 3.65
C LEU A 30 18.45 -12.50 3.65
N PHE A 31 17.31 -11.84 3.39
CA PHE A 31 17.26 -10.39 3.38
C PHE A 31 17.40 -9.86 4.82
N ASP A 32 18.62 -9.47 5.17
CA ASP A 32 18.96 -8.78 6.39
C ASP A 32 19.59 -7.43 6.01
N PRO A 33 18.81 -6.34 5.98
CA PRO A 33 19.33 -5.04 5.55
C PRO A 33 20.56 -4.59 6.33
N SER A 34 20.64 -4.93 7.63
CA SER A 34 21.75 -4.54 8.50
C SER A 34 23.05 -5.22 8.11
N LYS A 35 22.99 -6.41 7.54
CA LYS A 35 24.15 -7.16 7.03
C LYS A 35 24.47 -6.77 5.59
N LEU A 36 23.42 -6.65 4.75
CA LEU A 36 23.59 -6.32 3.34
C LEU A 36 24.17 -4.91 3.13
N GLN A 37 23.82 -3.94 3.98
CA GLN A 37 24.40 -2.59 3.95
C GLN A 37 25.91 -2.55 4.23
N LYS A 38 26.45 -3.54 4.92
CA LYS A 38 27.89 -3.63 5.24
C LYS A 38 28.70 -4.28 4.11
N GLN A 39 28.04 -4.82 3.10
CA GLN A 39 28.70 -5.40 1.93
C GLN A 39 29.15 -4.31 0.97
N SER A 40 30.28 -4.53 0.29
CA SER A 40 30.82 -3.62 -0.71
C SER A 40 30.01 -3.59 -2.02
N SER A 41 29.20 -4.62 -2.27
CA SER A 41 28.34 -4.75 -3.46
C SER A 41 27.05 -5.41 -3.10
N LEU A 42 25.98 -5.08 -3.86
CA LEU A 42 24.70 -5.77 -3.76
C LEU A 42 24.79 -7.20 -4.33
N PRO A 43 24.10 -8.18 -3.72
CA PRO A 43 23.90 -9.46 -4.37
C PRO A 43 23.19 -9.30 -5.72
N SER A 44 23.53 -10.16 -6.67
CA SER A 44 23.04 -10.06 -8.07
C SER A 44 21.53 -10.10 -8.20
N GLU A 45 20.86 -10.75 -7.26
CA GLU A 45 19.40 -10.86 -7.18
C GLU A 45 18.70 -9.51 -6.98
N PHE A 46 19.38 -8.54 -6.35
CA PHE A 46 18.89 -7.18 -6.11
C PHE A 46 19.31 -6.17 -7.18
N ILE A 47 20.16 -6.56 -8.12
CA ILE A 47 20.60 -5.68 -9.21
C ILE A 47 19.59 -5.76 -10.35
N TRP A 48 18.85 -4.68 -10.55
CA TRP A 48 17.84 -4.56 -11.59
C TRP A 48 18.46 -4.20 -12.94
N PRO A 49 17.84 -4.60 -14.07
CA PRO A 49 18.28 -4.19 -15.40
C PRO A 49 18.29 -2.67 -15.55
N CYS A 50 19.28 -2.12 -16.24
CA CYS A 50 19.38 -0.66 -16.44
C CYS A 50 18.12 -0.05 -17.07
N GLY A 51 17.39 -0.81 -17.89
CA GLY A 51 16.14 -0.36 -18.49
C GLY A 51 14.99 -0.17 -17.51
N ASP A 52 15.04 -0.86 -16.36
CA ASP A 52 14.03 -0.77 -15.30
C ASP A 52 14.40 0.30 -14.24
N LEU A 53 15.69 0.71 -14.20
CA LEU A 53 16.20 1.70 -13.27
C LEU A 53 16.03 3.11 -13.85
N VAL A 54 14.80 3.53 -14.00
CA VAL A 54 14.51 4.89 -14.46
C VAL A 54 14.40 5.80 -13.25
N HIS A 55 15.30 6.78 -13.18
CA HIS A 55 15.22 7.85 -12.18
C HIS A 55 14.63 9.08 -12.85
N THR A 56 13.33 9.31 -12.65
CA THR A 56 12.73 10.55 -13.11
C THR A 56 12.84 11.63 -12.04
N GLN A 57 13.17 12.85 -12.47
CA GLN A 57 13.06 14.06 -11.65
C GLN A 57 11.83 14.88 -12.01
N GLU A 58 11.10 14.47 -13.06
CA GLU A 58 9.86 15.14 -13.41
C GLU A 58 8.75 14.67 -12.49
N GLU A 59 8.16 15.63 -11.79
CA GLU A 59 6.96 15.37 -11.00
C GLU A 59 5.73 15.38 -11.91
N LEU A 60 4.82 14.44 -11.66
CA LEU A 60 3.52 14.47 -12.29
C LEU A 60 2.70 15.61 -11.71
N ASN A 61 2.08 16.39 -12.57
CA ASN A 61 1.08 17.37 -12.18
C ASN A 61 -0.29 16.66 -12.11
N GLU A 62 -0.45 15.83 -11.09
CA GLU A 62 -1.70 15.12 -10.82
C GLU A 62 -2.71 16.04 -10.12
N PRO A 63 -4.01 15.79 -10.29
CA PRO A 63 -5.01 16.51 -9.53
C PRO A 63 -4.94 16.16 -8.04
N LEU A 64 -4.96 17.20 -7.22
CA LEU A 64 -5.15 17.11 -5.78
C LEU A 64 -6.62 17.41 -5.50
N ILE A 65 -7.36 16.42 -5.02
CA ILE A 65 -8.80 16.49 -4.86
C ILE A 65 -9.14 16.72 -3.39
N ASP A 66 -9.77 17.86 -3.11
CA ASP A 66 -10.29 18.19 -1.78
C ASP A 66 -11.62 17.46 -1.55
N LEU A 67 -11.65 16.52 -0.59
CA LEU A 67 -12.86 15.78 -0.22
C LEU A 67 -13.71 16.52 0.81
N GLY A 68 -13.23 17.61 1.42
CA GLY A 68 -13.89 18.26 2.54
C GLY A 68 -15.28 18.81 2.20
N GLY A 69 -15.43 19.40 1.01
CA GLY A 69 -16.73 19.89 0.54
C GLY A 69 -17.69 18.74 0.21
N PHE A 70 -17.21 17.71 -0.49
CA PHE A 70 -18.00 16.52 -0.80
C PHE A 70 -18.54 15.83 0.46
N ILE A 71 -17.68 15.63 1.47
CA ILE A 71 -18.06 15.02 2.75
C ILE A 71 -19.11 15.86 3.49
N LYS A 72 -19.07 17.19 3.36
CA LYS A 72 -20.04 18.10 3.96
C LYS A 72 -21.33 18.27 3.15
N GLY A 73 -21.41 17.68 1.96
CA GLY A 73 -22.58 17.77 1.09
C GLY A 73 -22.69 19.11 0.31
N ASP A 74 -21.57 19.79 0.09
CA ASP A 74 -21.49 20.98 -0.75
C ASP A 74 -21.60 20.58 -2.22
N GLU A 75 -22.63 21.10 -2.92
CA GLU A 75 -22.93 20.70 -4.30
C GLU A 75 -21.87 21.21 -5.29
N GLU A 76 -21.38 22.44 -5.13
CA GLU A 76 -20.37 23.02 -6.03
C GLU A 76 -19.02 22.31 -5.86
N ALA A 77 -18.58 22.10 -4.62
CA ALA A 77 -17.38 21.35 -4.32
C ALA A 77 -17.49 19.88 -4.80
N THR A 78 -18.66 19.27 -4.68
CA THR A 78 -18.94 17.93 -5.21
C THR A 78 -18.77 17.88 -6.72
N ALA A 79 -19.39 18.82 -7.45
CA ALA A 79 -19.27 18.87 -8.91
C ALA A 79 -17.81 19.04 -9.35
N HIS A 80 -17.06 19.92 -8.69
CA HIS A 80 -15.64 20.10 -8.96
C HIS A 80 -14.82 18.83 -8.69
N ALA A 81 -15.02 18.17 -7.55
CA ALA A 81 -14.32 16.93 -7.22
C ALA A 81 -14.64 15.81 -8.23
N VAL A 82 -15.89 15.69 -8.67
CA VAL A 82 -16.34 14.74 -9.70
C VAL A 82 -15.59 14.95 -11.01
N ASP A 83 -15.47 16.19 -11.48
CA ASP A 83 -14.76 16.50 -12.73
C ASP A 83 -13.26 16.17 -12.64
N LEU A 84 -12.65 16.46 -11.49
CA LEU A 84 -11.25 16.10 -11.24
C LEU A 84 -11.03 14.58 -11.21
N VAL A 85 -11.88 13.83 -10.49
CA VAL A 85 -11.83 12.36 -10.45
C VAL A 85 -11.99 11.77 -11.84
N LYS A 86 -13.01 12.20 -12.59
CA LYS A 86 -13.25 11.74 -13.96
C LYS A 86 -12.04 11.97 -14.86
N THR A 87 -11.42 13.16 -14.76
CA THR A 87 -10.23 13.50 -15.53
C THR A 87 -9.03 12.64 -15.14
N ALA A 88 -8.79 12.46 -13.85
CA ALA A 88 -7.67 11.68 -13.33
C ALA A 88 -7.79 10.21 -13.73
N CYS A 89 -8.97 9.60 -13.50
CA CYS A 89 -9.22 8.19 -13.85
C CYS A 89 -9.08 7.93 -15.35
N SER A 90 -9.54 8.88 -16.21
CA SER A 90 -9.44 8.73 -17.67
C SER A 90 -8.00 8.90 -18.19
N LYS A 91 -7.13 9.61 -17.46
CA LYS A 91 -5.76 9.91 -17.93
C LYS A 91 -4.70 9.02 -17.28
N HIS A 92 -4.82 8.77 -16.00
CA HIS A 92 -3.73 8.22 -15.18
C HIS A 92 -4.14 6.98 -14.38
N GLY A 93 -5.43 6.81 -14.09
CA GLY A 93 -5.90 5.78 -13.16
C GLY A 93 -5.52 6.06 -11.70
N PHE A 94 -5.03 7.27 -11.37
CA PHE A 94 -4.69 7.63 -10.02
C PHE A 94 -4.86 9.15 -9.74
N PHE A 95 -4.97 9.51 -8.45
CA PHE A 95 -5.06 10.90 -7.96
C PHE A 95 -4.66 10.97 -6.48
N GLN A 96 -4.47 12.18 -5.96
CA GLN A 96 -4.28 12.39 -4.51
C GLN A 96 -5.51 13.07 -3.91
N VAL A 97 -5.83 12.73 -2.64
CA VAL A 97 -6.97 13.30 -1.90
C VAL A 97 -6.52 13.97 -0.62
N THR A 98 -7.07 15.17 -0.33
CA THR A 98 -6.88 15.91 0.92
C THR A 98 -8.22 16.12 1.62
N ASN A 99 -8.19 16.65 2.85
CA ASN A 99 -9.38 16.86 3.69
C ASN A 99 -10.27 15.62 3.79
N HIS A 100 -9.62 14.46 3.83
CA HIS A 100 -10.19 13.12 3.76
C HIS A 100 -10.83 12.64 5.06
N GLY A 101 -10.79 13.43 6.14
CA GLY A 101 -11.43 13.13 7.42
C GLY A 101 -10.70 12.13 8.32
N VAL A 102 -9.54 11.62 7.91
CA VAL A 102 -8.70 10.76 8.76
C VAL A 102 -7.79 11.62 9.64
N ASP A 103 -7.80 11.36 10.95
CA ASP A 103 -6.99 12.10 11.92
C ASP A 103 -5.49 11.89 11.66
N SER A 104 -4.74 12.99 11.53
CA SER A 104 -3.29 12.98 11.34
C SER A 104 -2.54 12.30 12.50
N ASN A 105 -3.05 12.40 13.73
CA ASN A 105 -2.47 11.70 14.87
C ASN A 105 -2.60 10.18 14.74
N LEU A 106 -3.71 9.69 14.20
CA LEU A 106 -3.90 8.27 13.92
C LEU A 106 -2.92 7.78 12.84
N ILE A 107 -2.72 8.58 11.79
CA ILE A 107 -1.73 8.26 10.74
C ILE A 107 -0.33 8.18 11.33
N GLN A 108 0.06 9.17 12.15
CA GLN A 108 1.37 9.18 12.79
C GLN A 108 1.55 8.00 13.76
N ALA A 109 0.53 7.68 14.56
CA ALA A 109 0.57 6.52 15.45
C ALA A 109 0.77 5.22 14.66
N ALA A 110 0.05 5.04 13.56
CA ALA A 110 0.21 3.85 12.70
C ALA A 110 1.65 3.72 12.17
N TYR A 111 2.30 4.84 11.76
CA TYR A 111 3.70 4.82 11.35
C TYR A 111 4.66 4.47 12.50
N GLN A 112 4.45 5.03 13.69
CA GLN A 112 5.29 4.76 14.86
C GLN A 112 5.21 3.28 15.29
N GLU A 113 4.01 2.74 15.31
CA GLU A 113 3.77 1.36 15.70
C GLU A 113 4.38 0.36 14.72
N ILE A 114 4.21 0.58 13.41
CA ILE A 114 4.80 -0.35 12.44
C ILE A 114 6.33 -0.23 12.33
N ASP A 115 6.87 0.94 12.57
CA ASP A 115 8.32 1.16 12.65
C ASP A 115 8.92 0.29 13.78
N ALA A 116 8.23 0.18 14.92
CA ALA A 116 8.63 -0.71 16.00
C ALA A 116 8.64 -2.19 15.57
N VAL A 117 7.65 -2.63 14.77
CA VAL A 117 7.58 -3.99 14.24
C VAL A 117 8.76 -4.26 13.27
N PHE A 118 9.06 -3.32 12.36
CA PHE A 118 10.19 -3.48 11.43
C PHE A 118 11.56 -3.45 12.13
N LYS A 119 11.67 -2.78 13.27
CA LYS A 119 12.90 -2.74 14.10
C LYS A 119 13.11 -3.97 14.97
N LEU A 120 12.15 -4.88 15.03
CA LEU A 120 12.35 -6.15 15.74
C LEU A 120 13.55 -6.92 15.17
N PRO A 121 14.27 -7.68 16.02
CA PRO A 121 15.30 -8.58 15.55
C PRO A 121 14.77 -9.57 14.49
N LEU A 122 15.58 -9.88 13.50
CA LEU A 122 15.16 -10.71 12.36
C LEU A 122 14.53 -12.04 12.77
N ASN A 123 15.10 -12.72 13.78
CA ASN A 123 14.56 -13.97 14.30
C ASN A 123 13.13 -13.82 14.87
N LYS A 124 12.79 -12.64 15.43
CA LYS A 124 11.42 -12.35 15.86
C LYS A 124 10.50 -12.14 14.66
N LYS A 125 10.93 -11.37 13.66
CA LYS A 125 10.17 -11.15 12.42
C LYS A 125 9.88 -12.46 11.67
N LEU A 126 10.84 -13.37 11.61
CA LEU A 126 10.66 -14.68 11.02
C LEU A 126 9.65 -15.56 11.78
N GLY A 127 9.44 -15.33 13.08
CA GLY A 127 8.43 -16.03 13.88
C GLY A 127 6.99 -15.80 13.40
N PHE A 128 6.73 -14.69 12.73
CA PHE A 128 5.43 -14.36 12.11
C PHE A 128 5.53 -14.17 10.59
N GLN A 129 6.45 -14.91 9.97
CA GLN A 129 6.63 -14.89 8.52
C GLN A 129 5.35 -15.31 7.79
N ARG A 130 5.07 -14.64 6.67
CA ARG A 130 3.96 -14.98 5.80
C ARG A 130 4.09 -16.42 5.31
N LYS A 131 3.03 -17.19 5.52
CA LYS A 131 2.98 -18.60 5.07
C LYS A 131 2.76 -18.67 3.56
N PRO A 132 3.28 -19.70 2.88
CA PRO A 132 2.94 -19.97 1.48
C PRO A 132 1.42 -20.00 1.30
N GLY A 133 0.92 -19.33 0.27
CA GLY A 133 -0.52 -19.23 0.05
C GLY A 133 -1.26 -18.18 0.88
N GLY A 134 -0.64 -17.64 1.91
CA GLY A 134 -1.23 -16.61 2.75
C GLY A 134 -0.86 -15.20 2.30
N PHE A 135 -1.63 -14.21 2.76
CA PHE A 135 -1.32 -12.80 2.57
C PHE A 135 -0.88 -12.11 3.86
N SER A 136 -1.15 -12.71 5.03
CA SER A 136 -0.83 -12.14 6.34
C SER A 136 0.54 -12.58 6.84
N GLY A 137 1.28 -11.64 7.42
CA GLY A 137 2.58 -11.86 8.03
C GLY A 137 3.69 -10.99 7.47
N TYR A 138 4.88 -11.21 7.98
CA TYR A 138 6.11 -10.58 7.54
C TYR A 138 6.66 -11.26 6.28
N SER A 139 7.22 -10.47 5.39
CA SER A 139 7.89 -10.94 4.19
C SER A 139 9.00 -9.94 3.84
N ALA A 140 10.14 -10.44 3.39
CA ALA A 140 11.28 -9.62 3.02
C ALA A 140 11.77 -9.98 1.64
N ALA A 141 12.16 -8.98 0.84
CA ALA A 141 12.65 -9.15 -0.53
C ALA A 141 11.79 -10.12 -1.37
N HIS A 142 10.49 -10.07 -1.15
CA HIS A 142 9.58 -10.97 -1.86
C HIS A 142 9.46 -10.52 -3.31
N ALA A 143 9.86 -11.38 -4.24
CA ALA A 143 9.71 -11.12 -5.66
C ALA A 143 8.24 -10.89 -6.00
N ASP A 144 7.97 -9.72 -6.57
CA ASP A 144 6.67 -9.46 -7.15
C ASP A 144 6.47 -10.39 -8.34
N ARG A 145 5.22 -10.81 -8.58
CA ARG A 145 4.86 -11.74 -9.66
C ARG A 145 5.29 -11.28 -11.07
N PHE A 146 5.71 -10.04 -11.20
CA PHE A 146 6.10 -9.43 -12.46
C PHE A 146 7.62 -9.22 -12.62
N SER A 147 8.43 -9.61 -11.63
CA SER A 147 9.87 -9.37 -11.67
C SER A 147 10.68 -10.62 -11.37
N ALA A 148 11.74 -10.80 -12.16
CA ALA A 148 12.77 -11.81 -11.88
C ALA A 148 13.81 -11.34 -10.85
N LYS A 149 13.71 -10.10 -10.37
CA LYS A 149 14.62 -9.50 -9.39
C LYS A 149 13.93 -9.26 -8.06
N LEU A 150 14.73 -9.30 -6.99
CA LEU A 150 14.24 -9.08 -5.64
C LEU A 150 14.11 -7.59 -5.34
N PRO A 151 12.99 -7.13 -4.77
CA PRO A 151 12.83 -5.75 -4.33
C PRO A 151 13.57 -5.49 -3.01
N TRP A 152 14.12 -4.29 -2.86
CA TRP A 152 14.78 -3.85 -1.63
C TRP A 152 13.75 -3.33 -0.62
N LYS A 153 12.97 -4.25 -0.04
CA LYS A 153 11.93 -3.93 0.95
C LYS A 153 11.65 -5.05 1.93
N GLU A 154 11.10 -4.65 3.06
CA GLU A 154 10.39 -5.51 4.01
C GLU A 154 8.90 -5.17 3.94
N THR A 155 8.04 -6.15 4.15
CA THR A 155 6.59 -5.98 4.10
C THR A 155 5.96 -6.69 5.30
N PHE A 156 4.99 -6.05 5.94
CA PHE A 156 4.09 -6.68 6.90
C PHE A 156 2.65 -6.45 6.44
N SER A 157 1.86 -7.52 6.35
CA SER A 157 0.49 -7.42 5.86
C SER A 157 -0.47 -8.26 6.69
N PHE A 158 -1.73 -7.85 6.74
CA PHE A 158 -2.82 -8.53 7.44
C PHE A 158 -4.16 -8.15 6.83
N GLY A 159 -5.16 -9.02 7.05
CA GLY A 159 -6.54 -8.78 6.60
C GLY A 159 -7.33 -7.93 7.58
N TYR A 160 -8.31 -7.19 7.03
CA TYR A 160 -9.33 -6.50 7.78
C TYR A 160 -10.70 -6.85 7.21
N GLN A 161 -11.64 -7.22 8.08
CA GLN A 161 -13.03 -7.53 7.76
C GLN A 161 -13.94 -6.53 8.47
N GLY A 162 -14.64 -5.72 7.69
CA GLY A 162 -15.40 -4.58 8.22
C GLY A 162 -16.73 -4.88 8.89
N LEU A 163 -17.24 -6.12 8.79
CA LEU A 163 -18.60 -6.46 9.24
C LEU A 163 -18.69 -6.98 10.67
N ASN A 164 -17.60 -7.43 11.23
CA ASN A 164 -17.63 -8.02 12.57
C ASN A 164 -17.28 -6.97 13.62
N SER A 165 -18.10 -6.88 14.68
CA SER A 165 -17.79 -6.13 15.90
C SER A 165 -16.56 -6.68 16.64
N ASP A 166 -16.02 -7.79 16.18
CA ASP A 166 -14.81 -8.41 16.70
C ASP A 166 -13.55 -7.66 16.21
N PRO A 167 -12.68 -7.17 17.11
CA PRO A 167 -11.44 -6.50 16.73
C PRO A 167 -10.41 -7.48 16.14
N SER A 168 -10.71 -7.99 14.94
CA SER A 168 -9.91 -9.03 14.27
C SER A 168 -8.45 -8.65 14.08
N VAL A 169 -8.16 -7.35 13.90
CA VAL A 169 -6.79 -6.85 13.77
C VAL A 169 -6.06 -6.92 15.12
N VAL A 170 -6.73 -6.55 16.22
CA VAL A 170 -6.15 -6.67 17.57
C VAL A 170 -5.79 -8.11 17.87
N HIS A 171 -6.72 -9.04 17.64
CA HIS A 171 -6.48 -10.48 17.83
C HIS A 171 -5.34 -11.00 16.97
N TYR A 172 -5.24 -10.52 15.72
CA TYR A 172 -4.14 -10.89 14.86
C TYR A 172 -2.78 -10.44 15.41
N PHE A 173 -2.66 -9.18 15.86
CA PHE A 173 -1.41 -8.67 16.43
C PHE A 173 -1.01 -9.42 17.70
N SER A 174 -1.93 -9.58 18.66
CA SER A 174 -1.65 -10.31 19.90
C SER A 174 -1.28 -11.77 19.67
N SER A 175 -1.93 -12.44 18.72
CA SER A 175 -1.65 -13.86 18.43
C SER A 175 -0.37 -14.07 17.60
N ALA A 176 -0.05 -13.17 16.66
CA ALA A 176 1.09 -13.32 15.77
C ALA A 176 2.40 -12.75 16.35
N LEU A 177 2.33 -11.61 17.04
CA LEU A 177 3.49 -10.88 17.56
C LEU A 177 3.63 -10.97 19.11
N GLY A 178 2.55 -11.29 19.79
CA GLY A 178 2.48 -11.38 21.26
C GLY A 178 1.66 -10.26 21.89
N GLU A 179 1.30 -10.44 23.16
CA GLU A 179 0.46 -9.52 23.93
C GLU A 179 1.01 -8.08 23.99
N ASP A 180 2.33 -7.91 23.94
CA ASP A 180 2.98 -6.59 23.90
C ASP A 180 2.56 -5.74 22.69
N PHE A 181 2.01 -6.37 21.65
CA PHE A 181 1.52 -5.70 20.42
C PHE A 181 0.00 -5.50 20.38
N GLU A 182 -0.71 -5.72 21.47
CA GLU A 182 -2.15 -5.46 21.54
C GLU A 182 -2.46 -3.98 21.25
N HIS A 183 -1.67 -3.06 21.80
CA HIS A 183 -1.80 -1.63 21.54
C HIS A 183 -1.63 -1.29 20.06
N THR A 184 -0.61 -1.85 19.41
CA THR A 184 -0.40 -1.75 17.96
C THR A 184 -1.62 -2.26 17.19
N GLY A 185 -2.19 -3.39 17.63
CA GLY A 185 -3.42 -3.94 17.07
C GLY A 185 -4.59 -2.95 17.14
N TRP A 186 -4.80 -2.27 18.27
CA TRP A 186 -5.85 -1.26 18.41
C TRP A 186 -5.66 -0.03 17.52
N ILE A 187 -4.42 0.44 17.34
CA ILE A 187 -4.12 1.54 16.42
C ILE A 187 -4.47 1.13 14.98
N TYR A 188 -4.05 -0.07 14.56
CA TYR A 188 -4.33 -0.56 13.21
C TYR A 188 -5.79 -0.94 12.99
N GLN A 189 -6.51 -1.42 14.01
CA GLN A 189 -7.95 -1.62 13.95
C GLN A 189 -8.65 -0.30 13.57
N LYS A 190 -8.38 0.77 14.32
CA LYS A 190 -8.93 2.11 14.05
C LYS A 190 -8.50 2.67 12.70
N TYR A 191 -7.23 2.45 12.33
CA TYR A 191 -6.72 2.90 11.02
C TYR A 191 -7.47 2.22 9.87
N CYS A 192 -7.65 0.90 9.93
CA CYS A 192 -8.39 0.16 8.91
C CYS A 192 -9.87 0.56 8.83
N GLU A 193 -10.52 0.83 9.99
CA GLU A 193 -11.88 1.37 10.04
C GLU A 193 -11.98 2.71 9.28
N LYS A 194 -11.02 3.63 9.50
CA LYS A 194 -10.99 4.92 8.80
C LYS A 194 -10.66 4.79 7.31
N MET A 195 -9.79 3.84 6.94
CA MET A 195 -9.52 3.56 5.53
C MET A 195 -10.75 2.99 4.82
N ARG A 196 -11.53 2.13 5.50
CA ARG A 196 -12.80 1.64 4.99
C ARG A 196 -13.81 2.77 4.79
N GLU A 197 -13.98 3.66 5.77
CA GLU A 197 -14.84 4.84 5.63
C GLU A 197 -14.42 5.70 4.42
N LEU A 198 -13.13 5.99 4.30
CA LEU A 198 -12.58 6.76 3.18
C LEU A 198 -12.80 6.05 1.84
N SER A 199 -12.62 4.73 1.76
CA SER A 199 -12.85 3.99 0.52
C SER A 199 -14.30 4.10 0.05
N LEU A 200 -15.26 4.04 0.97
CA LEU A 200 -16.68 4.19 0.64
C LEU A 200 -17.00 5.60 0.11
N VAL A 201 -16.37 6.65 0.67
CA VAL A 201 -16.47 8.03 0.17
C VAL A 201 -15.92 8.11 -1.27
N ILE A 202 -14.77 7.48 -1.54
CA ILE A 202 -14.17 7.46 -2.88
C ILE A 202 -15.06 6.70 -3.86
N PHE A 203 -15.62 5.57 -3.47
CA PHE A 203 -16.55 4.80 -4.33
C PHE A 203 -17.81 5.58 -4.65
N GLU A 204 -18.35 6.36 -3.72
CA GLU A 204 -19.48 7.25 -3.99
C GLU A 204 -19.09 8.32 -5.03
N LEU A 205 -17.94 8.94 -4.89
CA LEU A 205 -17.45 9.96 -5.82
C LEU A 205 -17.18 9.38 -7.21
N LEU A 206 -16.61 8.16 -7.28
CA LEU A 206 -16.43 7.42 -8.53
C LEU A 206 -17.77 7.12 -9.22
N ALA A 207 -18.80 6.67 -8.46
CA ALA A 207 -20.13 6.41 -9.01
C ALA A 207 -20.74 7.67 -9.65
N ILE A 208 -20.69 8.81 -8.94
CA ILE A 208 -21.17 10.08 -9.48
C ILE A 208 -20.39 10.48 -10.74
N SER A 209 -19.06 10.30 -10.76
CA SER A 209 -18.22 10.65 -11.91
C SER A 209 -18.54 9.84 -13.18
N LEU A 210 -19.09 8.64 -13.00
CA LEU A 210 -19.57 7.78 -14.08
C LEU A 210 -21.04 8.01 -14.44
N GLY A 211 -21.74 8.92 -13.75
CA GLY A 211 -23.14 9.22 -13.99
C GLY A 211 -24.10 8.11 -13.53
N ILE A 212 -23.71 7.28 -12.59
CA ILE A 212 -24.52 6.23 -12.00
C ILE A 212 -24.96 6.58 -10.58
N ASP A 213 -25.87 5.77 -9.99
CA ASP A 213 -26.36 5.99 -8.62
C ASP A 213 -25.19 6.10 -7.64
N ARG A 214 -25.20 7.14 -6.79
CA ARG A 214 -24.15 7.44 -5.81
C ARG A 214 -23.79 6.23 -4.95
N LEU A 215 -24.78 5.43 -4.54
CA LEU A 215 -24.59 4.30 -3.65
C LEU A 215 -24.32 2.97 -4.39
N HIS A 216 -24.21 3.02 -5.73
CA HIS A 216 -24.05 1.82 -6.54
C HIS A 216 -22.85 0.98 -6.07
N TYR A 217 -21.67 1.54 -6.06
CA TYR A 217 -20.47 0.82 -5.64
C TYR A 217 -20.43 0.57 -4.12
N ARG A 218 -20.96 1.47 -3.32
CA ARG A 218 -21.04 1.29 -1.87
C ARG A 218 -21.67 -0.03 -1.48
N LYS A 219 -22.75 -0.43 -2.13
CA LYS A 219 -23.46 -1.70 -1.89
C LYS A 219 -22.61 -2.95 -2.16
N PHE A 220 -21.60 -2.83 -3.03
CA PHE A 220 -20.69 -3.96 -3.32
C PHE A 220 -19.51 -4.02 -2.35
N PHE A 221 -19.10 -2.88 -1.79
CA PHE A 221 -17.86 -2.77 -1.03
C PHE A 221 -18.06 -2.54 0.47
N GLU A 222 -19.29 -2.26 0.93
CA GLU A 222 -19.53 -2.03 2.37
C GLU A 222 -19.24 -3.27 3.23
N ASP A 223 -19.40 -4.46 2.66
CA ASP A 223 -19.09 -5.74 3.28
C ASP A 223 -17.74 -6.32 2.82
N GLY A 224 -17.01 -5.55 2.02
CA GLY A 224 -15.76 -5.98 1.40
C GLY A 224 -14.64 -6.23 2.41
N ASN A 225 -13.80 -7.19 2.06
CA ASN A 225 -12.55 -7.44 2.77
C ASN A 225 -11.45 -6.52 2.24
N SER A 226 -10.51 -6.17 3.10
CA SER A 226 -9.33 -5.43 2.71
C SER A 226 -8.05 -6.04 3.27
N ILE A 227 -6.94 -5.74 2.61
CA ILE A 227 -5.60 -6.12 3.07
C ILE A 227 -4.86 -4.83 3.40
N MET A 228 -4.46 -4.70 4.66
CA MET A 228 -3.50 -3.69 5.06
C MET A 228 -2.09 -4.18 4.76
N ARG A 229 -1.30 -3.34 4.09
CA ARG A 229 0.10 -3.64 3.78
C ARG A 229 0.99 -2.47 4.19
N CYS A 230 1.97 -2.77 5.02
CA CYS A 230 3.00 -1.84 5.43
C CYS A 230 4.30 -2.22 4.73
N ASN A 231 4.91 -1.29 4.00
CA ASN A 231 6.19 -1.50 3.34
C ASN A 231 7.26 -0.65 4.02
N TYR A 232 8.39 -1.24 4.28
CA TYR A 232 9.58 -0.58 4.78
C TYR A 232 10.70 -0.73 3.76
N TYR A 233 11.29 0.40 3.37
CA TYR A 233 12.41 0.47 2.43
C TYR A 233 13.65 0.84 3.21
N PRO A 234 14.48 -0.14 3.61
CA PRO A 234 15.69 0.16 4.38
C PRO A 234 16.69 0.98 3.55
N PRO A 235 17.54 1.80 4.19
CA PRO A 235 18.61 2.50 3.49
C PRO A 235 19.44 1.55 2.63
N CYS A 236 19.85 2.00 1.46
CA CYS A 236 20.65 1.21 0.52
C CYS A 236 21.83 2.06 0.01
N ASN A 237 23.06 1.60 0.22
CA ASN A 237 24.27 2.31 -0.24
C ASN A 237 24.39 2.33 -1.77
N ASN A 238 23.72 1.40 -2.46
CA ASN A 238 23.71 1.25 -3.91
C ASN A 238 22.30 1.45 -4.47
N SER A 239 21.59 2.48 -4.01
CA SER A 239 20.18 2.76 -4.36
C SER A 239 19.96 2.89 -5.87
N GLY A 240 20.96 3.34 -6.63
CA GLY A 240 20.88 3.41 -8.10
C GLY A 240 20.89 2.07 -8.84
N LEU A 241 21.02 0.94 -8.14
CA LEU A 241 21.07 -0.39 -8.73
C LEU A 241 19.86 -1.27 -8.38
N THR A 242 18.97 -0.81 -7.51
CA THR A 242 17.86 -1.60 -6.99
C THR A 242 16.57 -0.79 -6.90
N LEU A 243 15.43 -1.47 -6.94
CA LEU A 243 14.12 -0.88 -6.72
C LEU A 243 13.49 -1.41 -5.43
N GLY A 244 12.73 -0.55 -4.75
CA GLY A 244 11.90 -0.95 -3.60
C GLY A 244 10.71 -1.82 -4.00
N THR A 245 10.18 -1.60 -5.20
CA THR A 245 9.12 -2.40 -5.83
C THR A 245 9.27 -2.28 -7.35
N GLY A 246 9.08 -3.37 -8.06
CA GLY A 246 9.06 -3.34 -9.52
C GLY A 246 7.78 -2.71 -10.10
N PRO A 247 7.78 -2.34 -11.38
CA PRO A 247 6.60 -1.89 -12.08
C PRO A 247 5.45 -2.91 -11.98
N HIS A 248 4.25 -2.46 -11.62
CA HIS A 248 3.06 -3.31 -11.53
C HIS A 248 1.78 -2.48 -11.59
N SER A 249 0.66 -3.13 -11.86
CA SER A 249 -0.68 -2.65 -11.58
C SER A 249 -1.25 -3.37 -10.35
N ASP A 250 -2.23 -2.75 -9.69
CA ASP A 250 -2.89 -3.34 -8.54
C ASP A 250 -4.06 -4.22 -9.01
N PRO A 251 -4.10 -5.53 -8.67
CA PRO A 251 -5.15 -6.44 -9.14
C PRO A 251 -6.48 -6.28 -8.38
N THR A 252 -6.55 -5.33 -7.49
CA THR A 252 -7.72 -5.00 -6.64
C THR A 252 -8.61 -3.97 -7.29
N SER A 253 -9.69 -3.56 -6.62
CA SER A 253 -10.57 -2.49 -7.10
C SER A 253 -10.02 -1.11 -6.78
N LEU A 254 -9.47 -0.93 -5.59
CA LEU A 254 -8.95 0.35 -5.10
C LEU A 254 -7.75 0.12 -4.18
N THR A 255 -6.72 0.95 -4.33
CA THR A 255 -5.63 1.07 -3.36
C THR A 255 -5.62 2.47 -2.77
N ILE A 256 -5.65 2.57 -1.44
CA ILE A 256 -5.40 3.81 -0.71
C ILE A 256 -4.00 3.72 -0.13
N LEU A 257 -3.10 4.60 -0.57
CA LEU A 257 -1.70 4.59 -0.18
C LEU A 257 -1.34 5.90 0.53
N HIS A 258 -0.66 5.79 1.66
CA HIS A 258 0.01 6.90 2.32
C HIS A 258 1.51 6.67 2.32
N GLN A 259 2.28 7.66 1.89
CA GLN A 259 3.74 7.62 1.90
C GLN A 259 4.30 8.59 2.95
N ASP A 260 5.49 8.27 3.48
CA ASP A 260 6.22 9.20 4.32
C ASP A 260 6.85 10.34 3.48
N GLN A 261 7.61 11.21 4.14
CA GLN A 261 8.24 12.38 3.51
C GLN A 261 9.39 12.05 2.55
N VAL A 262 9.85 10.80 2.52
CA VAL A 262 11.00 10.41 1.69
C VAL A 262 10.60 10.35 0.22
N GLY A 263 9.35 9.93 -0.09
CA GLY A 263 8.89 9.78 -1.45
C GLY A 263 9.42 8.51 -2.12
N GLY A 264 9.52 8.54 -3.45
CA GLY A 264 10.01 7.43 -4.26
C GLY A 264 8.91 6.66 -5.00
N LEU A 265 7.65 7.07 -4.87
CA LEU A 265 6.57 6.56 -5.72
C LEU A 265 6.71 7.16 -7.12
N GLU A 266 6.70 6.30 -8.13
CA GLU A 266 6.70 6.71 -9.54
C GLU A 266 5.52 6.06 -10.27
N VAL A 267 4.99 6.75 -11.27
CA VAL A 267 3.89 6.28 -12.12
C VAL A 267 4.28 6.35 -13.59
N PHE A 268 3.84 5.37 -14.37
CA PHE A 268 4.13 5.27 -15.79
C PHE A 268 2.94 5.74 -16.62
N ILE A 269 3.11 6.85 -17.35
CA ILE A 269 2.05 7.49 -18.13
C ILE A 269 2.64 7.91 -19.50
N ASN A 270 1.95 7.59 -20.58
CA ASN A 270 2.37 7.96 -21.94
C ASN A 270 3.84 7.58 -22.26
N ASN A 271 4.22 6.36 -21.90
CA ASN A 271 5.58 5.82 -22.10
C ASN A 271 6.68 6.56 -21.33
N LYS A 272 6.33 7.24 -20.23
CA LYS A 272 7.29 7.97 -19.39
C LYS A 272 6.97 7.77 -17.90
N TRP A 273 8.01 7.69 -17.09
CA TRP A 273 7.89 7.69 -15.64
C TRP A 273 7.83 9.11 -15.09
N TYR A 274 7.02 9.31 -14.07
CA TYR A 274 6.88 10.55 -13.32
C TYR A 274 6.91 10.27 -11.83
N ALA A 275 7.57 11.15 -11.07
CA ALA A 275 7.55 11.09 -9.61
C ALA A 275 6.22 11.61 -9.06
N VAL A 276 5.70 10.96 -8.04
CA VAL A 276 4.54 11.41 -7.28
C VAL A 276 5.03 12.10 -6.01
N ARG A 277 4.75 13.39 -5.89
CA ARG A 277 5.16 14.21 -4.74
C ARG A 277 4.57 13.65 -3.43
N PRO A 278 5.39 13.32 -2.43
CA PRO A 278 4.88 12.92 -1.13
C PRO A 278 4.22 14.10 -0.42
N ARG A 279 3.04 13.84 0.17
CA ARG A 279 2.27 14.81 0.95
C ARG A 279 1.80 14.16 2.24
N GLN A 280 2.07 14.81 3.38
CA GLN A 280 1.65 14.30 4.70
C GLN A 280 0.14 14.37 4.91
N ASP A 281 -0.52 15.30 4.23
CA ASP A 281 -1.95 15.60 4.35
C ASP A 281 -2.79 14.94 3.25
N ALA A 282 -2.20 14.02 2.47
CA ALA A 282 -2.88 13.41 1.35
C ALA A 282 -2.69 11.90 1.29
N PHE A 283 -3.71 11.20 0.78
CA PHE A 283 -3.62 9.82 0.34
C PHE A 283 -3.52 9.76 -1.19
N VAL A 284 -2.71 8.85 -1.69
CA VAL A 284 -2.70 8.45 -3.10
C VAL A 284 -3.77 7.38 -3.29
N ILE A 285 -4.58 7.55 -4.33
CA ILE A 285 -5.64 6.63 -4.71
C ILE A 285 -5.30 6.02 -6.06
N ASN A 286 -5.09 4.70 -6.10
CA ASN A 286 -4.92 3.96 -7.34
C ASN A 286 -6.19 3.21 -7.67
N ILE A 287 -6.66 3.38 -8.89
CA ILE A 287 -7.76 2.58 -9.45
C ILE A 287 -7.16 1.25 -9.92
N GLY A 288 -7.63 0.16 -9.37
CA GLY A 288 -7.10 -1.15 -9.68
C GLY A 288 -7.72 -1.77 -10.94
N ASP A 289 -7.12 -2.89 -11.39
CA ASP A 289 -7.47 -3.59 -12.64
C ASP A 289 -8.95 -4.00 -12.72
N THR A 290 -9.65 -4.14 -11.58
CA THR A 290 -11.09 -4.50 -11.54
C THR A 290 -11.98 -3.40 -12.12
N PHE A 291 -11.51 -2.14 -12.17
CA PHE A 291 -12.25 -1.00 -12.74
C PHE A 291 -11.77 -0.57 -14.15
N MET A 292 -10.81 -1.26 -14.72
CA MET A 292 -10.26 -0.95 -16.05
C MET A 292 -10.99 -1.65 -17.20
#